data_16eb8e00cd7257787184184b911f0491
#
_entry.id   16eb8e00cd7257787184184b911f0491
#
_cell.length_a   1.000
_cell.length_b   1.000
_cell.length_c   1.000
_cell.angle_alpha   90.00
_cell.angle_beta   90.00
_cell.angle_gamma   90.00
#
_symmetry.space_group_name_H-M   'P 1'
#
loop_
_entity.id
_entity.type
_entity.pdbx_description
1 polymer ?
#
loop_
_entity_poly.entity_id
_entity_poly.type
_entity_poly.pdbx_seq_one_letter_code
_entity_poly.pdbx_strand_id
1 'polypeptide(L)'
;VNRYFDMKGQDASRRLFAIMLGDKVIGELQLKQIDHDKKECSLSIHMQNDAVKGRGYGTQAERLAVKTAFDELGMAAVNADTIRKNTRSQHVLEKVGFRFVGEDETFKYYRIEQ
;
A
#
# COMPACT_ATOMS: atom_id res chain seq x y z
N VAL A 1 18.13 -6.49 -0.83
CA VAL A 1 16.95 -7.27 -1.16
C VAL A 1 15.87 -7.04 -0.13
N ASN A 2 14.69 -6.77 -0.59
CA ASN A 2 13.57 -6.42 0.27
C ASN A 2 12.92 -7.66 0.87
N ARG A 3 12.60 -7.56 2.14
CA ARG A 3 11.79 -8.56 2.84
C ARG A 3 10.55 -7.88 3.39
N TYR A 4 9.49 -8.65 3.49
CA TYR A 4 8.24 -8.17 4.04
C TYR A 4 7.79 -9.11 5.13
N PHE A 5 7.61 -8.57 6.33
CA PHE A 5 7.12 -9.33 7.47
C PHE A 5 5.65 -9.01 7.69
N ASP A 6 4.84 -10.06 7.68
CA ASP A 6 3.44 -9.97 8.02
C ASP A 6 3.35 -9.93 9.56
N MET A 7 2.94 -8.81 10.09
CA MET A 7 2.81 -8.62 11.54
C MET A 7 1.47 -9.20 11.99
N LYS A 8 1.41 -10.52 12.05
CA LYS A 8 0.19 -11.24 12.43
C LYS A 8 -0.18 -10.95 13.87
N GLY A 9 -1.43 -11.24 14.23
CA GLY A 9 -1.96 -10.95 15.55
C GLY A 9 -2.71 -9.64 15.60
N GLN A 10 -2.83 -8.96 14.47
CA GLN A 10 -3.62 -7.75 14.35
C GLN A 10 -5.10 -8.13 14.24
N ASP A 11 -5.99 -7.15 14.36
CA ASP A 11 -7.42 -7.43 14.21
C ASP A 11 -7.76 -7.77 12.76
N ALA A 12 -8.98 -8.28 12.53
CA ALA A 12 -9.39 -8.76 11.22
C ALA A 12 -9.56 -7.64 10.17
N SER A 13 -9.60 -6.38 10.60
CA SER A 13 -9.78 -5.24 9.71
C SER A 13 -8.46 -4.65 9.22
N ARG A 14 -7.34 -5.20 9.66
CA ARG A 14 -6.04 -4.58 9.44
C ARG A 14 -4.94 -5.63 9.30
N ARG A 15 -3.97 -5.35 8.42
CA ARG A 15 -2.79 -6.20 8.25
C ARG A 15 -1.56 -5.32 8.06
N LEU A 16 -0.54 -5.51 8.88
CA LEU A 16 0.68 -4.70 8.86
C LEU A 16 1.85 -5.51 8.34
N PHE A 17 2.71 -4.86 7.56
CA PHE A 17 3.93 -5.44 7.03
C PHE A 17 5.09 -4.50 7.30
N ALA A 18 6.21 -5.03 7.78
CA ALA A 18 7.45 -4.28 7.85
C ALA A 18 8.19 -4.48 6.54
N ILE A 19 8.69 -3.38 5.97
CA ILE A 19 9.50 -3.43 4.76
C ILE A 19 10.96 -3.45 5.18
N MET A 20 11.69 -4.49 4.80
CA MET A 20 13.06 -4.69 5.22
C MET A 20 14.03 -4.60 4.06
N LEU A 21 15.19 -4.03 4.31
CA LEU A 21 16.33 -4.07 3.40
C LEU A 21 17.46 -4.71 4.20
N GLY A 22 17.74 -5.99 3.93
CA GLY A 22 18.61 -6.76 4.78
C GLY A 22 18.01 -6.90 6.17
N ASP A 23 18.75 -6.50 7.20
CA ASP A 23 18.29 -6.56 8.58
C ASP A 23 17.66 -5.26 9.07
N LYS A 24 17.54 -4.28 8.18
CA LYS A 24 17.08 -2.95 8.55
C LYS A 24 15.65 -2.71 8.09
N VAL A 25 14.81 -2.21 9.00
CA VAL A 25 13.45 -1.78 8.65
C VAL A 25 13.55 -0.43 7.94
N ILE A 26 13.04 -0.37 6.71
CA ILE A 26 13.07 0.87 5.92
C ILE A 26 11.69 1.48 5.73
N GLY A 27 10.66 0.78 6.14
CA GLY A 27 9.31 1.29 6.01
C GLY A 27 8.28 0.33 6.55
N GLU A 28 7.04 0.75 6.43
CA GLU A 28 5.88 0.02 6.93
C GLU A 28 4.75 0.16 5.91
N LEU A 29 4.04 -0.93 5.69
CA LEU A 29 2.90 -0.96 4.80
C LEU A 29 1.71 -1.55 5.53
N GLN A 30 0.54 -0.99 5.31
CA GLN A 30 -0.66 -1.42 6.00
C GLN A 30 -1.79 -1.60 5.01
N LEU A 31 -2.45 -2.75 5.09
CA LEU A 31 -3.78 -2.94 4.51
C LEU A 31 -4.75 -2.72 5.65
N LYS A 32 -5.64 -1.75 5.51
CA LYS A 32 -6.54 -1.32 6.58
C LYS A 32 -7.97 -1.23 6.06
N GLN A 33 -8.89 -1.09 6.99
CA GLN A 33 -10.32 -1.00 6.65
C GLN A 33 -10.75 -2.18 5.77
N ILE A 34 -10.25 -3.37 6.11
CA ILE A 34 -10.56 -4.59 5.37
C ILE A 34 -12.03 -4.92 5.60
N ASP A 35 -12.81 -4.87 4.53
CA ASP A 35 -14.25 -5.13 4.59
C ASP A 35 -14.54 -6.37 3.73
N HIS A 36 -14.78 -7.49 4.41
CA HIS A 36 -15.01 -8.77 3.72
C HIS A 36 -16.38 -8.82 3.03
N ASP A 37 -17.32 -7.99 3.45
CA ASP A 37 -18.63 -7.94 2.82
C ASP A 37 -18.58 -7.23 1.48
N LYS A 38 -17.89 -6.09 1.43
CA LYS A 38 -17.70 -5.32 0.20
C LYS A 38 -16.52 -5.83 -0.61
N LYS A 39 -15.65 -6.62 -0.01
CA LYS A 39 -14.41 -7.12 -0.60
C LYS A 39 -13.49 -5.98 -1.03
N GLU A 40 -13.33 -5.00 -0.17
CA GLU A 40 -12.47 -3.85 -0.38
C GLU A 40 -11.61 -3.60 0.83
N CYS A 41 -10.43 -3.03 0.59
CA CYS A 41 -9.57 -2.56 1.66
C CYS A 41 -8.80 -1.34 1.17
N SER A 42 -8.07 -0.70 2.08
CA SER A 42 -7.26 0.47 1.77
C SER A 42 -5.79 0.17 2.02
N LEU A 43 -4.93 0.79 1.23
CA LEU A 43 -3.49 0.64 1.31
C LEU A 43 -2.88 1.93 1.86
N SER A 44 -1.96 1.78 2.80
CA SER A 44 -1.17 2.89 3.33
C SER A 44 0.29 2.46 3.42
N ILE A 45 1.21 3.34 3.05
CA ILE A 45 2.63 3.03 3.09
C ILE A 45 3.39 4.22 3.67
N HIS A 46 4.42 3.92 4.46
CA HIS A 46 5.28 4.93 5.04
C HIS A 46 6.73 4.45 4.96
N MET A 47 7.57 5.22 4.28
CA MET A 47 9.02 4.95 4.19
C MET A 47 9.74 5.80 5.22
N GLN A 48 10.71 5.20 5.92
CA GLN A 48 11.33 5.86 7.07
C GLN A 48 12.23 7.02 6.74
N ASN A 49 12.90 7.00 5.59
CA ASN A 49 13.74 8.14 5.23
C ASN A 49 13.87 8.27 3.72
N ASP A 50 14.33 9.46 3.31
CA ASP A 50 14.43 9.80 1.89
C ASP A 50 15.54 9.04 1.16
N ALA A 51 16.53 8.53 1.89
CA ALA A 51 17.64 7.82 1.25
C ALA A 51 17.20 6.53 0.55
N VAL A 52 16.09 5.94 0.99
CA VAL A 52 15.56 4.72 0.38
C VAL A 52 14.41 4.99 -0.58
N LYS A 53 13.92 6.23 -0.66
CA LYS A 53 12.86 6.60 -1.59
C LYS A 53 13.44 6.69 -3.02
N GLY A 54 12.62 6.44 -4.00
CA GLY A 54 13.03 6.51 -5.41
C GLY A 54 13.81 5.31 -5.90
N ARG A 55 14.01 4.28 -5.08
CA ARG A 55 14.73 3.07 -5.48
C ARG A 55 13.81 1.91 -5.83
N GLY A 56 12.53 2.17 -5.96
CA GLY A 56 11.57 1.15 -6.34
C GLY A 56 11.05 0.30 -5.20
N TYR A 57 11.50 0.52 -3.98
CA TYR A 57 11.06 -0.27 -2.82
C TYR A 57 9.58 -0.08 -2.55
N GLY A 58 9.09 1.15 -2.63
CA GLY A 58 7.68 1.44 -2.44
C GLY A 58 6.81 0.75 -3.49
N THR A 59 7.23 0.79 -4.75
CA THR A 59 6.52 0.15 -5.85
C THR A 59 6.43 -1.36 -5.62
N GLN A 60 7.54 -1.99 -5.24
CA GLN A 60 7.58 -3.42 -4.98
C GLN A 60 6.68 -3.80 -3.80
N ALA A 61 6.73 -3.00 -2.73
CA ALA A 61 5.92 -3.25 -1.54
C ALA A 61 4.44 -3.14 -1.86
N GLU A 62 4.04 -2.12 -2.59
CA GLU A 62 2.64 -1.93 -2.95
C GLU A 62 2.14 -3.04 -3.88
N ARG A 63 2.95 -3.49 -4.83
CA ARG A 63 2.57 -4.61 -5.69
C ARG A 63 2.33 -5.88 -4.90
N LEU A 64 3.20 -6.15 -3.93
CA LEU A 64 3.06 -7.32 -3.08
C LEU A 64 1.80 -7.22 -2.21
N ALA A 65 1.52 -6.03 -1.68
CA ALA A 65 0.34 -5.81 -0.85
C ALA A 65 -0.95 -6.00 -1.66
N VAL A 66 -0.99 -5.49 -2.88
CA VAL A 66 -2.14 -5.66 -3.76
C VAL A 66 -2.35 -7.14 -4.07
N LYS A 67 -1.27 -7.86 -4.36
CA LYS A 67 -1.35 -9.29 -4.62
C LYS A 67 -1.88 -10.05 -3.38
N THR A 68 -1.39 -9.69 -2.20
CA THR A 68 -1.87 -10.29 -0.95
C THR A 68 -3.35 -10.01 -0.75
N ALA A 69 -3.78 -8.77 -1.01
CA ALA A 69 -5.19 -8.41 -0.85
C ALA A 69 -6.08 -9.25 -1.78
N PHE A 70 -5.68 -9.41 -3.02
CA PHE A 70 -6.48 -10.18 -3.99
C PHE A 70 -6.42 -11.68 -3.74
N ASP A 71 -5.20 -12.22 -3.57
CA ASP A 71 -4.99 -13.67 -3.53
C ASP A 71 -5.26 -14.29 -2.16
N GLU A 72 -4.84 -13.62 -1.09
CA GLU A 72 -4.96 -14.18 0.26
C GLU A 72 -6.18 -13.67 1.01
N LEU A 73 -6.53 -12.40 0.83
CA LEU A 73 -7.66 -11.81 1.56
C LEU A 73 -8.97 -11.86 0.76
N GLY A 74 -8.91 -12.20 -0.52
CA GLY A 74 -10.10 -12.31 -1.35
C GLY A 74 -10.75 -10.97 -1.69
N MET A 75 -9.98 -9.88 -1.65
CA MET A 75 -10.51 -8.56 -1.97
C MET A 75 -10.75 -8.42 -3.47
N ALA A 76 -11.78 -7.65 -3.82
CA ALA A 76 -12.07 -7.30 -5.22
C ALA A 76 -11.42 -5.98 -5.61
N ALA A 77 -11.14 -5.13 -4.64
CA ALA A 77 -10.55 -3.82 -4.90
C ALA A 77 -9.68 -3.36 -3.73
N VAL A 78 -8.67 -2.54 -4.05
CA VAL A 78 -7.84 -1.87 -3.06
C VAL A 78 -7.91 -0.38 -3.34
N ASN A 79 -8.17 0.41 -2.32
CA ASN A 79 -8.21 1.86 -2.41
C ASN A 79 -6.95 2.44 -1.78
N ALA A 80 -6.50 3.59 -2.28
CA ALA A 80 -5.36 4.29 -1.71
C ALA A 80 -5.60 5.79 -1.84
N ASP A 81 -5.04 6.54 -0.91
CA ASP A 81 -5.06 7.99 -1.02
C ASP A 81 -3.66 8.54 -0.79
N THR A 82 -3.42 9.74 -1.30
CA THR A 82 -2.17 10.44 -1.08
C THR A 82 -2.43 11.93 -1.10
N ILE A 83 -1.58 12.67 -0.37
CA ILE A 83 -1.67 14.13 -0.33
C ILE A 83 -1.44 14.67 -1.74
N ARG A 84 -2.24 15.65 -2.15
CA ARG A 84 -2.19 16.22 -3.51
C ARG A 84 -0.81 16.71 -3.90
N LYS A 85 0.00 17.14 -2.94
CA LYS A 85 1.35 17.64 -3.20
C LYS A 85 2.39 16.54 -3.32
N ASN A 86 2.05 15.30 -2.98
CA ASN A 86 2.99 14.19 -2.99
C ASN A 86 2.99 13.49 -4.34
N THR A 87 3.66 14.09 -5.32
CA THR A 87 3.71 13.56 -6.69
C THR A 87 4.43 12.23 -6.78
N ARG A 88 5.43 12.00 -5.91
CA ARG A 88 6.15 10.73 -5.90
C ARG A 88 5.22 9.56 -5.55
N SER A 89 4.40 9.72 -4.53
CA SER A 89 3.44 8.69 -4.13
C SER A 89 2.42 8.43 -5.23
N GLN A 90 1.97 9.49 -5.91
CA GLN A 90 1.03 9.36 -7.03
C GLN A 90 1.64 8.52 -8.15
N HIS A 91 2.90 8.79 -8.50
CA HIS A 91 3.61 8.02 -9.54
C HIS A 91 3.74 6.54 -9.16
N VAL A 92 4.03 6.26 -7.89
CA VAL A 92 4.16 4.88 -7.41
C VAL A 92 2.81 4.16 -7.54
N LEU A 93 1.73 4.79 -7.12
CA LEU A 93 0.40 4.19 -7.26
C LEU A 93 0.07 3.90 -8.72
N GLU A 94 0.39 4.81 -9.62
CA GLU A 94 0.14 4.62 -11.04
C GLU A 94 0.97 3.47 -11.61
N LYS A 95 2.23 3.37 -11.20
CA LYS A 95 3.10 2.27 -11.65
C LYS A 95 2.60 0.90 -11.21
N VAL A 96 1.99 0.83 -10.04
CA VAL A 96 1.43 -0.42 -9.52
C VAL A 96 0.17 -0.81 -10.27
N GLY A 97 -0.53 0.15 -10.85
CA GLY A 97 -1.74 -0.09 -11.61
C GLY A 97 -2.97 0.56 -11.04
N PHE A 98 -2.82 1.34 -9.98
CA PHE A 98 -3.94 2.12 -9.44
C PHE A 98 -4.33 3.20 -10.43
N ARG A 99 -5.62 3.48 -10.52
CA ARG A 99 -6.12 4.59 -11.35
C ARG A 99 -6.70 5.67 -10.45
N PHE A 100 -6.60 6.89 -10.91
CA PHE A 100 -7.16 8.05 -10.23
C PHE A 100 -8.69 8.01 -10.31
N VAL A 101 -9.34 8.16 -9.18
CA VAL A 101 -10.81 8.11 -9.12
C VAL A 101 -11.44 9.39 -8.57
N GLY A 102 -10.65 10.29 -8.00
CA GLY A 102 -11.19 11.55 -7.50
C GLY A 102 -10.21 12.28 -6.59
N GLU A 103 -10.59 13.48 -6.18
CA GLU A 103 -9.77 14.27 -5.27
C GLU A 103 -10.62 15.25 -4.48
N ASP A 104 -10.09 15.68 -3.35
CA ASP A 104 -10.65 16.79 -2.59
C ASP A 104 -9.55 17.84 -2.37
N GLU A 105 -9.74 18.74 -1.41
CA GLU A 105 -8.80 19.82 -1.16
C GLU A 105 -7.44 19.34 -0.66
N THR A 106 -7.38 18.16 -0.04
CA THR A 106 -6.19 17.64 0.62
C THR A 106 -5.62 16.42 -0.07
N PHE A 107 -6.45 15.52 -0.56
CA PHE A 107 -6.04 14.20 -1.05
C PHE A 107 -6.46 13.93 -2.47
N LYS A 108 -5.69 13.06 -3.14
CA LYS A 108 -6.09 12.38 -4.36
C LYS A 108 -6.39 10.93 -4.03
N TYR A 109 -7.43 10.38 -4.62
CA TYR A 109 -7.92 9.03 -4.36
C TYR A 109 -7.70 8.13 -5.56
N TYR A 110 -7.22 6.93 -5.29
CA TYR A 110 -6.86 5.93 -6.30
C TYR A 110 -7.48 4.60 -5.96
N ARG A 111 -7.68 3.77 -6.97
CA ARG A 111 -8.29 2.46 -6.81
C ARG A 111 -7.72 1.49 -7.83
N ILE A 112 -7.48 0.25 -7.39
CA ILE A 112 -7.13 -0.86 -8.28
C ILE A 112 -8.13 -1.97 -8.03
N GLU A 113 -8.64 -2.56 -9.11
CA GLU A 113 -9.59 -3.65 -9.06
C GLU A 113 -8.96 -4.91 -9.61
N GLN A 114 -9.38 -6.05 -9.06
CA GLN A 114 -8.87 -7.34 -9.51
C GLN A 114 -9.33 -7.65 -10.93
#